data_77ac1cb661b43b8ed4d17c7e49dacd18
#
_entry.id   77ac1cb661b43b8ed4d17c7e49dacd18
#
_cell.length_a   1.000
_cell.length_b   1.000
_cell.length_c   1.000
_cell.angle_alpha   90.00
_cell.angle_beta   90.00
_cell.angle_gamma   90.00
#
_symmetry.space_group_name_H-M   'P 1'
#
loop_
_entity.id
_entity.type
_entity.pdbx_description
1 polymer ?
#
loop_
_entity_poly.entity_id
_entity_poly.type
_entity_poly.pdbx_seq_one_letter_code
_entity_poly.pdbx_strand_id
1 'polypeptide(L)'
;MPAFKKNIIVELVKGARAYLKVDAGITHRAREELKERPVRDAGSEAGGIRPENIVWIFGSGRSGSTWLSSMMGDIEGHSLWGEPWVGALFGNYYYRGVHERKHSAAHFIMGRHRDAWIGSIRNFILDGARAIFPAFPEGGYLIIKEPNGSIGAPLMMEALPESRMVLLARDPRDVVASSMDARSEGGWNYKNNKSMYLEGRKKSSSDNPDAFAEGRAKRYLEGMGKAKEAYDAHRGRKVLIKYEELRANTLGTMKRMYSTLGVPVNEEELARVVEKHSWENIPENKKGEGKFYRKASPGGWREDLTPEQAEAVERVTAPLLRELYPEKVG
;
A
#
# COMPACT_ATOMS: atom_id res chain seq x y z
N MET A 1 23.97 -38.60 3.87
CA MET A 1 23.77 -37.16 3.75
C MET A 1 23.90 -36.58 2.32
N PRO A 2 23.53 -37.24 1.20
CA PRO A 2 23.53 -36.59 -0.12
C PRO A 2 22.13 -36.29 -0.67
N ALA A 3 21.06 -36.84 -0.13
CA ALA A 3 19.69 -36.64 -0.69
C ALA A 3 19.07 -35.27 -0.39
N PHE A 4 19.42 -34.63 0.73
CA PHE A 4 18.86 -33.37 1.17
C PHE A 4 19.31 -32.15 0.31
N LYS A 5 20.58 -32.18 -0.15
CA LYS A 5 21.12 -31.11 -1.02
C LYS A 5 20.54 -31.14 -2.44
N LYS A 6 20.17 -32.31 -2.96
CA LYS A 6 19.62 -32.43 -4.31
C LYS A 6 18.19 -31.82 -4.41
N ASN A 7 17.39 -31.96 -3.38
CA ASN A 7 16.03 -31.40 -3.37
C ASN A 7 15.99 -29.86 -3.31
N ILE A 8 16.91 -29.25 -2.57
CA ILE A 8 16.96 -27.77 -2.46
C ILE A 8 17.36 -27.13 -3.80
N ILE A 9 18.34 -27.72 -4.51
CA ILE A 9 18.75 -27.19 -5.82
C ILE A 9 17.64 -27.37 -6.86
N VAL A 10 16.91 -28.48 -6.84
CA VAL A 10 15.77 -28.73 -7.74
C VAL A 10 14.63 -27.73 -7.48
N GLU A 11 14.35 -27.41 -6.22
CA GLU A 11 13.32 -26.42 -5.86
C GLU A 11 13.74 -24.98 -6.20
N LEU A 12 15.02 -24.64 -6.02
CA LEU A 12 15.55 -23.33 -6.46
C LEU A 12 15.53 -23.17 -7.98
N VAL A 13 15.83 -24.23 -8.73
CA VAL A 13 15.78 -24.22 -10.21
C VAL A 13 14.33 -24.17 -10.71
N LYS A 14 13.39 -24.85 -10.04
CA LYS A 14 11.96 -24.74 -10.36
C LYS A 14 11.41 -23.34 -10.03
N GLY A 15 11.80 -22.75 -8.91
CA GLY A 15 11.45 -21.37 -8.54
C GLY A 15 12.00 -20.35 -9.54
N ALA A 16 13.26 -20.48 -9.95
CA ALA A 16 13.88 -19.63 -10.95
C ALA A 16 13.22 -19.79 -12.35
N ARG A 17 12.87 -21.03 -12.74
CA ARG A 17 12.15 -21.28 -14.00
C ARG A 17 10.71 -20.75 -13.99
N ALA A 18 10.03 -20.78 -12.85
CA ALA A 18 8.71 -20.19 -12.71
C ALA A 18 8.77 -18.65 -12.76
N TYR A 19 9.80 -18.05 -12.14
CA TYR A 19 10.06 -16.61 -12.21
C TYR A 19 10.37 -16.18 -13.65
N LEU A 20 11.19 -16.93 -14.37
CA LEU A 20 11.54 -16.68 -15.78
C LEU A 20 10.36 -16.92 -16.75
N LYS A 21 9.39 -17.80 -16.42
CA LYS A 21 8.19 -18.01 -17.24
C LYS A 21 7.14 -16.90 -17.06
N VAL A 22 7.02 -16.33 -15.85
CA VAL A 22 6.18 -15.13 -15.61
C VAL A 22 6.79 -13.93 -16.31
N ASP A 23 8.12 -13.83 -16.33
CA ASP A 23 8.87 -12.80 -17.03
C ASP A 23 8.76 -12.94 -18.57
N ALA A 24 8.69 -14.15 -19.10
CA ALA A 24 8.59 -14.39 -20.56
C ALA A 24 7.26 -13.94 -21.18
N GLY A 25 6.15 -13.93 -20.44
CA GLY A 25 4.84 -13.45 -20.94
C GLY A 25 4.68 -11.93 -20.91
N ILE A 26 5.36 -11.27 -19.97
CA ILE A 26 5.38 -9.79 -19.84
C ILE A 26 6.46 -9.19 -20.76
N THR A 27 7.51 -9.96 -21.08
CA THR A 27 8.75 -9.46 -21.68
C THR A 27 8.70 -9.26 -23.20
N HIS A 28 7.83 -9.92 -23.94
CA HIS A 28 7.87 -9.73 -25.41
C HIS A 28 7.29 -8.35 -25.81
N ARG A 29 6.18 -7.95 -25.21
CA ARG A 29 5.56 -6.65 -25.48
C ARG A 29 6.30 -5.50 -24.79
N ALA A 30 6.71 -5.69 -23.52
CA ALA A 30 7.48 -4.70 -22.77
C ALA A 30 8.93 -4.54 -23.29
N ARG A 31 9.55 -5.59 -23.82
CA ARG A 31 10.88 -5.50 -24.45
C ARG A 31 10.86 -4.76 -25.78
N GLU A 32 9.80 -4.85 -26.55
CA GLU A 32 9.69 -4.06 -27.79
C GLU A 32 9.44 -2.59 -27.46
N GLU A 33 8.58 -2.29 -26.49
CA GLU A 33 8.34 -0.93 -26.00
C GLU A 33 9.56 -0.29 -25.31
N LEU A 34 10.44 -1.10 -24.68
CA LEU A 34 11.67 -0.62 -24.02
C LEU A 34 12.84 -0.44 -25.00
N LYS A 35 12.86 -1.13 -26.14
CA LYS A 35 13.92 -0.97 -27.15
C LYS A 35 13.89 0.37 -27.88
N GLU A 36 12.77 1.06 -27.86
CA GLU A 36 12.58 2.33 -28.55
C GLU A 36 12.72 3.58 -27.67
N ARG A 37 12.97 3.41 -26.36
CA ARG A 37 13.19 4.55 -25.45
C ARG A 37 14.69 4.77 -25.23
N PRO A 38 15.27 5.89 -25.74
CA PRO A 38 16.62 6.26 -25.38
C PRO A 38 16.66 6.47 -23.85
N VAL A 39 17.69 5.91 -23.18
CA VAL A 39 18.04 6.27 -21.81
C VAL A 39 18.32 7.77 -21.81
N ARG A 40 17.35 8.57 -21.38
CA ARG A 40 17.53 10.01 -21.26
C ARG A 40 18.43 10.26 -20.06
N ASP A 41 19.47 11.07 -20.30
CA ASP A 41 20.30 11.60 -19.23
C ASP A 41 19.41 12.22 -18.15
N ALA A 42 19.60 11.80 -16.90
CA ALA A 42 18.85 12.25 -15.73
C ALA A 42 19.12 13.74 -15.37
N GLY A 43 19.76 14.48 -16.23
CA GLY A 43 20.17 15.88 -16.06
C GLY A 43 19.30 16.94 -16.70
N SER A 44 18.22 16.61 -17.40
CA SER A 44 17.34 17.64 -17.97
C SER A 44 16.22 17.98 -17.00
N GLU A 45 16.03 19.26 -16.72
CA GLU A 45 14.94 19.89 -15.94
C GLU A 45 13.53 19.66 -16.51
N ALA A 46 13.29 18.53 -17.20
CA ALA A 46 12.03 18.21 -17.85
C ALA A 46 11.09 17.50 -16.87
N GLY A 47 10.03 18.21 -16.52
CA GLY A 47 8.84 17.68 -15.88
C GLY A 47 8.84 17.82 -14.36
N GLY A 48 8.38 18.94 -13.91
CA GLY A 48 7.90 19.49 -12.63
C GLY A 48 7.65 18.64 -11.39
N ILE A 49 7.98 17.33 -11.32
CA ILE A 49 7.80 16.54 -10.09
C ILE A 49 8.87 16.95 -9.09
N ARG A 50 8.45 17.68 -8.08
CA ARG A 50 9.26 18.09 -6.93
C ARG A 50 8.77 17.35 -5.68
N PRO A 51 9.66 17.07 -4.71
CA PRO A 51 9.29 16.36 -3.49
C PRO A 51 8.09 16.96 -2.76
N GLU A 52 7.99 18.27 -2.70
CA GLU A 52 6.89 19.00 -2.07
C GLU A 52 5.53 18.83 -2.80
N ASN A 53 5.53 18.34 -4.03
CA ASN A 53 4.31 18.04 -4.78
C ASN A 53 3.89 16.56 -4.66
N ILE A 54 4.60 15.77 -3.86
CA ILE A 54 4.26 14.37 -3.62
C ILE A 54 3.37 14.25 -2.39
N VAL A 55 2.28 13.49 -2.53
CA VAL A 55 1.36 13.13 -1.44
C VAL A 55 1.34 11.62 -1.31
N TRP A 56 1.87 11.10 -0.22
CA TRP A 56 1.83 9.68 0.11
C TRP A 56 0.51 9.31 0.78
N ILE A 57 -0.05 8.16 0.40
CA ILE A 57 -1.15 7.51 1.12
C ILE A 57 -0.63 6.19 1.67
N PHE A 58 -0.29 6.19 2.96
CA PHE A 58 0.03 4.97 3.71
C PHE A 58 -1.20 4.49 4.48
N GLY A 59 -1.23 3.20 4.75
CA GLY A 59 -2.35 2.57 5.42
C GLY A 59 -2.22 1.06 5.37
N SER A 60 -3.33 0.35 5.43
CA SER A 60 -3.37 -1.08 5.21
C SER A 60 -4.13 -1.40 3.92
N GLY A 61 -3.74 -2.45 3.22
CA GLY A 61 -4.62 -3.01 2.19
C GLY A 61 -6.02 -3.27 2.78
N ARG A 62 -7.07 -2.97 2.06
CA ARG A 62 -8.49 -3.05 2.48
C ARG A 62 -8.95 -1.92 3.44
N SER A 63 -8.17 -0.86 3.59
CA SER A 63 -8.56 0.33 4.36
C SER A 63 -9.35 1.38 3.56
N GLY A 64 -9.68 1.13 2.28
CA GLY A 64 -10.32 2.12 1.41
C GLY A 64 -9.32 3.01 0.65
N SER A 65 -8.03 2.69 0.68
CA SER A 65 -6.98 3.47 0.02
C SER A 65 -7.18 3.64 -1.49
N THR A 66 -7.73 2.62 -2.18
CA THR A 66 -8.06 2.75 -3.61
C THR A 66 -9.17 3.75 -3.85
N TRP A 67 -10.21 3.76 -3.01
CA TRP A 67 -11.29 4.73 -3.10
C TRP A 67 -10.80 6.17 -2.89
N LEU A 68 -10.04 6.40 -1.80
CA LEU A 68 -9.44 7.70 -1.52
C LEU A 68 -8.51 8.15 -2.67
N SER A 69 -7.59 7.29 -3.11
CA SER A 69 -6.63 7.64 -4.15
C SER A 69 -7.28 7.87 -5.51
N SER A 70 -8.38 7.17 -5.83
CA SER A 70 -9.12 7.41 -7.07
C SER A 70 -9.79 8.78 -7.06
N MET A 71 -10.39 9.19 -5.94
CA MET A 71 -10.91 10.55 -5.80
C MET A 71 -9.81 11.60 -5.94
N MET A 72 -8.65 11.40 -5.29
CA MET A 72 -7.54 12.34 -5.40
C MET A 72 -6.95 12.39 -6.82
N GLY A 73 -6.84 11.24 -7.48
CA GLY A 73 -6.28 11.15 -8.83
C GLY A 73 -7.18 11.69 -9.94
N ASP A 74 -8.48 11.85 -9.66
CA ASP A 74 -9.44 12.42 -10.61
C ASP A 74 -9.54 13.95 -10.52
N ILE A 75 -8.85 14.60 -9.61
CA ILE A 75 -8.74 16.06 -9.53
C ILE A 75 -7.78 16.55 -10.63
N GLU A 76 -8.15 17.61 -11.32
CA GLU A 76 -7.32 18.22 -12.36
C GLU A 76 -5.94 18.60 -11.83
N GLY A 77 -4.92 18.38 -12.63
CA GLY A 77 -3.52 18.61 -12.21
C GLY A 77 -2.92 17.54 -11.31
N HIS A 78 -3.70 16.53 -10.90
CA HIS A 78 -3.18 15.42 -10.14
C HIS A 78 -2.79 14.23 -11.03
N SER A 79 -1.79 13.47 -10.58
CA SER A 79 -1.42 12.18 -11.17
C SER A 79 -1.41 11.11 -10.07
N LEU A 80 -1.85 9.89 -10.40
CA LEU A 80 -1.92 8.78 -9.43
C LEU A 80 -0.90 7.71 -9.78
N TRP A 81 0.03 7.45 -8.86
CA TRP A 81 0.93 6.29 -8.89
C TRP A 81 0.43 5.24 -7.90
N GLY A 82 -0.27 4.25 -8.44
CA GLY A 82 -0.91 3.20 -7.64
C GLY A 82 0.04 2.07 -7.31
N GLU A 83 0.42 1.92 -6.05
CA GLU A 83 1.20 0.80 -5.50
C GLU A 83 2.52 0.52 -6.22
N PRO A 84 3.49 1.47 -6.23
CA PRO A 84 4.81 1.26 -6.83
C PRO A 84 5.66 0.22 -6.08
N TRP A 85 5.25 -0.20 -4.88
CA TRP A 85 5.93 -1.17 -4.02
C TRP A 85 7.31 -0.72 -3.52
N VAL A 86 7.64 0.55 -3.63
CA VAL A 86 8.93 1.10 -3.16
C VAL A 86 9.08 0.98 -1.65
N GLY A 87 8.01 1.23 -0.91
CA GLY A 87 7.99 1.05 0.54
C GLY A 87 8.17 -0.41 0.95
N ALA A 88 7.55 -1.35 0.22
CA ALA A 88 7.74 -2.77 0.45
C ALA A 88 9.17 -3.22 0.08
N LEU A 89 9.71 -2.74 -1.04
CA LEU A 89 11.07 -3.07 -1.49
C LEU A 89 12.11 -2.69 -0.45
N PHE A 90 12.16 -1.43 -0.08
CA PHE A 90 13.19 -0.94 0.86
C PHE A 90 12.86 -1.30 2.31
N GLY A 91 11.58 -1.23 2.72
CA GLY A 91 11.18 -1.50 4.09
C GLY A 91 11.35 -2.96 4.49
N ASN A 92 10.90 -3.92 3.67
CA ASN A 92 11.10 -5.34 3.96
C ASN A 92 12.60 -5.69 4.02
N TYR A 93 13.37 -5.20 3.05
CA TYR A 93 14.80 -5.46 3.02
C TYR A 93 15.51 -4.88 4.23
N TYR A 94 15.22 -3.62 4.59
CA TYR A 94 15.83 -2.95 5.73
C TYR A 94 15.43 -3.58 7.06
N TYR A 95 14.13 -3.65 7.36
CA TYR A 95 13.67 -4.08 8.68
C TYR A 95 13.89 -5.56 8.93
N ARG A 96 13.71 -6.43 7.92
CA ARG A 96 13.98 -7.86 8.06
C ARG A 96 15.47 -8.18 7.96
N GLY A 97 16.19 -7.54 7.04
CA GLY A 97 17.63 -7.76 6.87
C GLY A 97 18.45 -7.37 8.09
N VAL A 98 18.07 -6.30 8.79
CA VAL A 98 18.74 -5.87 10.04
C VAL A 98 18.51 -6.87 11.18
N HIS A 99 17.30 -7.42 11.30
CA HIS A 99 16.99 -8.38 12.36
C HIS A 99 17.62 -9.76 12.14
N GLU A 100 17.68 -10.21 10.89
CA GLU A 100 18.22 -11.53 10.55
C GLU A 100 19.76 -11.59 10.54
N ARG A 101 20.46 -10.45 10.42
CA ARG A 101 21.90 -10.37 10.18
C ARG A 101 22.67 -9.65 11.28
N LYS A 102 22.38 -9.93 12.54
CA LYS A 102 23.06 -9.34 13.71
C LYS A 102 24.60 -9.41 13.67
N HIS A 103 25.18 -10.39 12.97
CA HIS A 103 26.63 -10.61 12.90
C HIS A 103 27.32 -10.07 11.63
N SER A 104 26.57 -9.59 10.63
CA SER A 104 27.13 -9.08 9.38
C SER A 104 26.75 -7.62 9.07
N ALA A 105 26.33 -6.86 10.08
CA ALA A 105 25.90 -5.45 9.92
C ALA A 105 26.98 -4.56 9.27
N ALA A 106 28.26 -4.95 9.36
CA ALA A 106 29.36 -4.22 8.73
C ALA A 106 29.31 -4.22 7.19
N HIS A 107 28.73 -5.24 6.58
CA HIS A 107 28.63 -5.43 5.13
C HIS A 107 27.22 -5.18 4.58
N PHE A 108 26.25 -4.89 5.46
CA PHE A 108 24.90 -4.58 5.04
C PHE A 108 24.88 -3.15 4.48
N ILE A 109 24.57 -3.02 3.18
CA ILE A 109 24.64 -1.73 2.47
C ILE A 109 23.88 -0.60 3.18
N MET A 110 22.71 -0.93 3.78
CA MET A 110 21.88 0.03 4.50
C MET A 110 22.23 0.15 5.98
N GLY A 111 23.28 -0.52 6.47
CA GLY A 111 23.71 -0.48 7.88
C GLY A 111 24.65 0.68 8.22
N ARG A 112 25.45 1.11 7.24
CA ARG A 112 26.38 2.24 7.36
C ARG A 112 26.08 3.30 6.31
N HIS A 113 26.62 4.50 6.50
CA HIS A 113 26.45 5.61 5.55
C HIS A 113 24.98 5.90 5.22
N ARG A 114 24.16 6.03 6.28
CA ARG A 114 22.71 6.19 6.18
C ARG A 114 22.32 7.27 5.17
N ASP A 115 22.96 8.41 5.21
CA ASP A 115 22.62 9.55 4.34
C ASP A 115 22.81 9.23 2.85
N ALA A 116 23.84 8.43 2.52
CA ALA A 116 24.13 8.05 1.14
C ALA A 116 23.02 7.15 0.56
N TRP A 117 22.61 6.11 1.30
CA TRP A 117 21.57 5.22 0.75
C TRP A 117 20.16 5.80 0.90
N ILE A 118 19.85 6.65 1.88
CA ILE A 118 18.62 7.43 1.93
C ILE A 118 18.54 8.37 0.73
N GLY A 119 19.64 9.07 0.39
CA GLY A 119 19.73 9.86 -0.83
C GLY A 119 19.51 9.03 -2.10
N SER A 120 20.02 7.82 -2.14
CA SER A 120 19.79 6.89 -3.26
C SER A 120 18.33 6.46 -3.36
N ILE A 121 17.62 6.22 -2.25
CA ILE A 121 16.18 5.95 -2.24
C ILE A 121 15.41 7.15 -2.79
N ARG A 122 15.76 8.37 -2.37
CA ARG A 122 15.18 9.61 -2.89
C ARG A 122 15.27 9.68 -4.41
N ASN A 123 16.47 9.50 -4.94
CA ASN A 123 16.70 9.54 -6.38
C ASN A 123 15.93 8.44 -7.10
N PHE A 124 15.94 7.21 -6.57
CA PHE A 124 15.18 6.08 -7.13
C PHE A 124 13.68 6.40 -7.29
N ILE A 125 13.08 7.02 -6.26
CA ILE A 125 11.65 7.38 -6.28
C ILE A 125 11.40 8.50 -7.31
N LEU A 126 12.21 9.55 -7.28
CA LEU A 126 12.01 10.71 -8.16
C LEU A 126 12.25 10.36 -9.64
N ASP A 127 13.28 9.58 -9.93
CA ASP A 127 13.59 9.15 -11.30
C ASP A 127 12.51 8.18 -11.82
N GLY A 128 12.04 7.25 -10.96
CA GLY A 128 10.90 6.40 -11.29
C GLY A 128 9.64 7.20 -11.58
N ALA A 129 9.33 8.19 -10.74
CA ALA A 129 8.18 9.06 -10.93
C ALA A 129 8.26 9.86 -12.25
N ARG A 130 9.42 10.47 -12.53
CA ARG A 130 9.64 11.20 -13.79
C ARG A 130 9.55 10.32 -15.03
N ALA A 131 10.04 9.08 -14.93
CA ALA A 131 9.96 8.11 -16.02
C ALA A 131 8.51 7.69 -16.32
N ILE A 132 7.68 7.54 -15.28
CA ILE A 132 6.28 7.12 -15.42
C ILE A 132 5.38 8.29 -15.86
N PHE A 133 5.68 9.50 -15.39
CA PHE A 133 4.89 10.71 -15.66
C PHE A 133 5.70 11.76 -16.43
N PRO A 134 6.13 11.49 -17.68
CA PRO A 134 6.98 12.40 -18.45
C PRO A 134 6.30 13.73 -18.81
N ALA A 135 4.96 13.77 -18.81
CA ALA A 135 4.13 14.95 -19.06
C ALA A 135 3.43 15.41 -17.77
N PHE A 136 4.16 15.41 -16.64
CA PHE A 136 3.60 15.84 -15.37
C PHE A 136 3.19 17.32 -15.42
N PRO A 137 1.95 17.67 -15.01
CA PRO A 137 1.45 19.03 -15.13
C PRO A 137 2.21 19.98 -14.20
N GLU A 138 2.48 21.20 -14.69
CA GLU A 138 3.09 22.26 -13.89
C GLU A 138 2.19 22.60 -12.69
N GLY A 139 2.77 22.70 -11.50
CA GLY A 139 2.02 22.93 -10.26
C GLY A 139 1.17 21.74 -9.80
N GLY A 140 1.20 20.63 -10.52
CA GLY A 140 0.44 19.41 -10.22
C GLY A 140 0.93 18.67 -8.97
N TYR A 141 0.14 17.70 -8.52
CA TYR A 141 0.46 16.83 -7.39
C TYR A 141 0.51 15.36 -7.79
N LEU A 142 1.57 14.66 -7.35
CA LEU A 142 1.71 13.23 -7.52
C LEU A 142 1.20 12.50 -6.28
N ILE A 143 0.10 11.78 -6.43
CA ILE A 143 -0.48 10.96 -5.37
C ILE A 143 0.15 9.57 -5.44
N ILE A 144 0.88 9.17 -4.42
CA ILE A 144 1.48 7.83 -4.34
C ILE A 144 0.72 7.01 -3.31
N LYS A 145 -0.05 6.03 -3.79
CA LYS A 145 -0.81 5.12 -2.93
C LYS A 145 0.03 3.87 -2.63
N GLU A 146 0.45 3.70 -1.36
CA GLU A 146 1.40 2.65 -0.97
C GLU A 146 0.94 1.85 0.29
N PRO A 147 -0.32 1.36 0.38
CA PRO A 147 -0.82 0.70 1.58
C PRO A 147 -0.13 -0.65 1.85
N ASN A 148 0.34 -1.34 0.80
CA ASN A 148 1.06 -2.61 0.93
C ASN A 148 2.55 -2.42 1.22
N GLY A 149 3.06 -1.22 1.05
CA GLY A 149 4.43 -0.81 1.35
C GLY A 149 4.57 0.02 2.64
N SER A 150 3.54 0.11 3.45
CA SER A 150 3.53 0.92 4.69
C SER A 150 4.62 0.54 5.69
N ILE A 151 5.17 -0.67 5.62
CA ILE A 151 6.36 -1.07 6.38
C ILE A 151 7.56 -0.17 6.09
N GLY A 152 7.68 0.38 4.87
CA GLY A 152 8.75 1.29 4.46
C GLY A 152 8.43 2.77 4.67
N ALA A 153 7.26 3.12 5.22
CA ALA A 153 6.87 4.52 5.38
C ALA A 153 7.92 5.39 6.08
N PRO A 154 8.61 4.94 7.16
CA PRO A 154 9.65 5.76 7.79
C PRO A 154 10.80 6.10 6.83
N LEU A 155 11.22 5.15 6.00
CA LEU A 155 12.30 5.36 5.02
C LEU A 155 11.86 6.31 3.89
N MET A 156 10.61 6.18 3.42
CA MET A 156 10.07 7.04 2.37
C MET A 156 9.94 8.48 2.85
N MET A 157 9.46 8.68 4.08
CA MET A 157 9.30 10.02 4.66
C MET A 157 10.65 10.64 5.05
N GLU A 158 11.66 9.84 5.38
CA GLU A 158 13.03 10.30 5.60
C GLU A 158 13.71 10.68 4.28
N ALA A 159 13.51 9.90 3.22
CA ALA A 159 14.06 10.18 1.90
C ALA A 159 13.43 11.41 1.23
N LEU A 160 12.17 11.69 1.52
CA LEU A 160 11.37 12.78 0.94
C LEU A 160 10.67 13.60 2.05
N PRO A 161 11.43 14.25 2.96
CA PRO A 161 10.86 14.94 4.12
C PRO A 161 10.00 16.16 3.74
N GLU A 162 10.14 16.69 2.53
CA GLU A 162 9.33 17.79 2.00
C GLU A 162 7.95 17.32 1.52
N SER A 163 7.78 16.01 1.29
CA SER A 163 6.52 15.46 0.79
C SER A 163 5.42 15.49 1.85
N ARG A 164 4.19 15.31 1.40
CA ARG A 164 3.00 15.27 2.26
C ARG A 164 2.62 13.84 2.59
N MET A 165 1.94 13.66 3.72
CA MET A 165 1.55 12.32 4.17
C MET A 165 0.07 12.25 4.57
N VAL A 166 -0.64 11.29 4.01
CA VAL A 166 -1.93 10.81 4.50
C VAL A 166 -1.72 9.47 5.18
N LEU A 167 -2.08 9.37 6.46
CA LEU A 167 -2.22 8.09 7.16
C LEU A 167 -3.69 7.69 7.13
N LEU A 168 -4.03 6.68 6.33
CA LEU A 168 -5.39 6.16 6.24
C LEU A 168 -5.56 4.97 7.17
N ALA A 169 -6.25 5.17 8.28
CA ALA A 169 -6.61 4.14 9.24
C ALA A 169 -7.99 3.55 8.95
N ARG A 170 -8.20 2.30 9.30
CA ARG A 170 -9.48 1.62 9.35
C ARG A 170 -9.46 0.61 10.47
N ASP A 171 -10.60 0.36 11.10
CA ASP A 171 -10.76 -0.68 12.12
C ASP A 171 -10.13 -2.00 11.64
N PRO A 172 -9.14 -2.54 12.38
CA PRO A 172 -8.43 -3.75 11.96
C PRO A 172 -9.35 -4.96 11.80
N ARG A 173 -10.47 -5.04 12.54
CA ARG A 173 -11.46 -6.12 12.41
C ARG A 173 -12.14 -6.07 11.04
N ASP A 174 -12.54 -4.87 10.58
CA ASP A 174 -13.07 -4.68 9.23
C ASP A 174 -12.05 -4.97 8.14
N VAL A 175 -10.78 -4.63 8.37
CA VAL A 175 -9.68 -4.93 7.43
C VAL A 175 -9.46 -6.43 7.32
N VAL A 176 -9.48 -7.15 8.44
CA VAL A 176 -9.32 -8.62 8.47
C VAL A 176 -10.51 -9.28 7.78
N ALA A 177 -11.74 -8.95 8.16
CA ALA A 177 -12.96 -9.47 7.56
C ALA A 177 -12.99 -9.27 6.03
N SER A 178 -12.64 -8.06 5.56
CA SER A 178 -12.54 -7.75 4.13
C SER A 178 -11.40 -8.50 3.43
N SER A 179 -10.34 -8.85 4.15
CA SER A 179 -9.23 -9.64 3.60
C SER A 179 -9.55 -11.13 3.53
N MET A 180 -10.33 -11.63 4.47
CA MET A 180 -10.83 -13.02 4.48
C MET A 180 -11.74 -13.25 3.27
N ASP A 181 -12.74 -12.40 3.07
CA ASP A 181 -13.65 -12.48 1.92
C ASP A 181 -12.87 -12.41 0.58
N ALA A 182 -11.97 -11.48 0.43
CA ALA A 182 -11.21 -11.34 -0.82
C ALA A 182 -10.34 -12.56 -1.15
N ARG A 183 -9.88 -13.30 -0.14
CA ARG A 183 -8.98 -14.46 -0.28
C ARG A 183 -9.64 -15.80 -0.01
N SER A 184 -10.94 -15.81 0.28
CA SER A 184 -11.75 -17.03 0.31
C SER A 184 -11.79 -17.68 -1.06
N GLU A 185 -12.08 -18.95 -1.12
CA GLU A 185 -12.34 -19.64 -2.37
C GLU A 185 -13.52 -18.96 -3.08
N GLY A 186 -13.29 -18.48 -4.29
CA GLY A 186 -14.29 -17.67 -5.02
C GLY A 186 -14.17 -16.16 -4.84
N GLY A 187 -13.39 -15.65 -3.88
CA GLY A 187 -13.09 -14.23 -3.72
C GLY A 187 -12.27 -13.64 -4.88
N TRP A 188 -12.39 -12.34 -5.10
CA TRP A 188 -11.73 -11.68 -6.24
C TRP A 188 -10.19 -11.85 -6.24
N ASN A 189 -9.54 -11.80 -5.06
CA ASN A 189 -8.09 -11.97 -4.96
C ASN A 189 -7.68 -13.42 -5.24
N TYR A 190 -8.49 -14.38 -4.77
CA TYR A 190 -8.29 -15.79 -5.06
C TYR A 190 -8.39 -16.03 -6.58
N LYS A 191 -9.47 -15.55 -7.22
CA LYS A 191 -9.69 -15.68 -8.68
C LYS A 191 -8.54 -15.09 -9.49
N ASN A 192 -8.11 -13.88 -9.15
CA ASN A 192 -7.03 -13.18 -9.87
C ASN A 192 -5.64 -13.79 -9.67
N ASN A 193 -5.45 -14.62 -8.64
CA ASN A 193 -4.17 -15.24 -8.32
C ASN A 193 -4.29 -16.77 -8.18
N LYS A 194 -5.24 -17.39 -8.84
CA LYS A 194 -5.61 -18.81 -8.66
C LYS A 194 -4.39 -19.75 -8.72
N SER A 195 -3.49 -19.56 -9.68
CA SER A 195 -2.26 -20.34 -9.79
C SER A 195 -1.40 -20.28 -8.54
N MET A 196 -1.25 -19.11 -7.93
CA MET A 196 -0.46 -18.93 -6.71
C MET A 196 -1.06 -19.65 -5.48
N TYR A 197 -2.39 -19.76 -5.44
CA TYR A 197 -3.09 -20.53 -4.40
C TYR A 197 -2.95 -22.04 -4.64
N LEU A 198 -3.15 -22.49 -5.86
CA LEU A 198 -3.01 -23.92 -6.22
C LEU A 198 -1.59 -24.43 -6.08
N GLU A 199 -0.58 -23.57 -6.29
CA GLU A 199 0.84 -23.89 -6.10
C GLU A 199 1.29 -23.75 -4.63
N GLY A 200 0.40 -23.43 -3.70
CA GLY A 200 0.71 -23.23 -2.28
C GLY A 200 1.55 -22.00 -1.96
N ARG A 201 1.77 -21.11 -2.94
CA ARG A 201 2.51 -19.84 -2.74
C ARG A 201 1.71 -18.78 -2.00
N LYS A 202 0.37 -18.89 -2.04
CA LYS A 202 -0.57 -18.11 -1.22
C LYS A 202 -1.50 -19.06 -0.48
N LYS A 203 -1.90 -18.69 0.73
CA LYS A 203 -2.89 -19.43 1.52
C LYS A 203 -4.27 -18.79 1.36
N SER A 204 -5.27 -19.62 1.14
CA SER A 204 -6.67 -19.21 1.19
C SER A 204 -7.06 -18.92 2.65
N SER A 205 -8.00 -18.00 2.84
CA SER A 205 -8.63 -17.79 4.15
C SER A 205 -9.54 -18.97 4.53
N SER A 206 -9.98 -19.75 3.56
CA SER A 206 -10.81 -20.94 3.77
C SER A 206 -10.03 -22.14 4.31
N ASP A 207 -8.70 -22.19 4.11
CA ASP A 207 -7.87 -23.32 4.57
C ASP A 207 -7.78 -23.39 6.11
N ASN A 208 -7.62 -22.23 6.74
CA ASN A 208 -7.60 -22.07 8.21
C ASN A 208 -8.00 -20.64 8.54
N PRO A 209 -9.29 -20.34 8.72
CA PRO A 209 -9.80 -18.99 8.92
C PRO A 209 -9.20 -18.27 10.13
N ASP A 210 -9.03 -18.98 11.26
CA ASP A 210 -8.53 -18.38 12.50
C ASP A 210 -7.05 -18.00 12.40
N ALA A 211 -6.22 -18.92 11.90
CA ALA A 211 -4.81 -18.62 11.64
C ALA A 211 -4.65 -17.52 10.59
N PHE A 212 -5.56 -17.45 9.61
CA PHE A 212 -5.57 -16.37 8.63
C PHE A 212 -5.90 -15.02 9.29
N ALA A 213 -6.94 -14.96 10.12
CA ALA A 213 -7.36 -13.75 10.84
C ALA A 213 -6.22 -13.22 11.71
N GLU A 214 -5.62 -14.06 12.54
CA GLU A 214 -4.49 -13.69 13.39
C GLU A 214 -3.27 -13.25 12.57
N GLY A 215 -2.90 -14.00 11.54
CA GLY A 215 -1.79 -13.65 10.66
C GLY A 215 -2.02 -12.35 9.89
N ARG A 216 -3.26 -12.02 9.55
CA ARG A 216 -3.62 -10.76 8.92
C ARG A 216 -3.57 -9.59 9.90
N ALA A 217 -4.00 -9.82 11.14
CA ALA A 217 -3.90 -8.84 12.23
C ALA A 217 -2.43 -8.50 12.54
N LYS A 218 -1.53 -9.48 12.60
CA LYS A 218 -0.08 -9.27 12.78
C LYS A 218 0.51 -8.42 11.66
N ARG A 219 0.17 -8.69 10.40
CA ARG A 219 0.62 -7.87 9.27
C ARG A 219 0.03 -6.46 9.28
N TYR A 220 -1.21 -6.31 9.76
CA TYR A 220 -1.81 -4.99 9.97
C TYR A 220 -1.00 -4.21 11.03
N LEU A 221 -0.74 -4.81 12.18
CA LEU A 221 0.02 -4.18 13.26
C LEU A 221 1.42 -3.77 12.79
N GLU A 222 2.14 -4.64 12.08
CA GLU A 222 3.47 -4.35 11.54
C GLU A 222 3.45 -3.15 10.58
N GLY A 223 2.63 -3.20 9.54
CA GLY A 223 2.58 -2.15 8.52
C GLY A 223 2.02 -0.82 9.04
N MET A 224 0.91 -0.87 9.77
CA MET A 224 0.29 0.33 10.34
C MET A 224 1.12 0.93 11.47
N GLY A 225 1.81 0.11 12.26
CA GLY A 225 2.75 0.58 13.28
C GLY A 225 3.89 1.40 12.66
N LYS A 226 4.47 0.92 11.56
CA LYS A 226 5.50 1.67 10.82
C LYS A 226 4.94 2.93 10.15
N ALA A 227 3.75 2.86 9.57
CA ALA A 227 3.11 4.05 9.02
C ALA A 227 2.80 5.10 10.09
N LYS A 228 2.38 4.67 11.29
CA LYS A 228 2.13 5.57 12.42
C LYS A 228 3.42 6.17 12.97
N GLU A 229 4.50 5.36 13.10
CA GLU A 229 5.84 5.84 13.46
C GLU A 229 6.30 6.95 12.49
N ALA A 230 6.16 6.71 11.19
CA ALA A 230 6.47 7.71 10.17
C ALA A 230 5.60 8.96 10.30
N TYR A 231 4.29 8.77 10.53
CA TYR A 231 3.36 9.88 10.70
C TYR A 231 3.74 10.75 11.91
N ASP A 232 4.07 10.15 13.04
CA ASP A 232 4.44 10.90 14.25
C ASP A 232 5.75 11.67 14.05
N ALA A 233 6.74 11.02 13.46
CA ALA A 233 8.07 11.62 13.23
C ALA A 233 8.05 12.70 12.13
N HIS A 234 7.14 12.62 11.15
CA HIS A 234 7.10 13.55 10.03
C HIS A 234 6.75 14.96 10.48
N ARG A 235 7.59 15.93 10.14
CA ARG A 235 7.42 17.34 10.52
C ARG A 235 6.73 18.19 9.44
N GLY A 236 6.59 17.64 8.23
CA GLY A 236 5.89 18.27 7.12
C GLY A 236 4.37 18.19 7.25
N ARG A 237 3.69 18.53 6.18
CA ARG A 237 2.21 18.50 6.13
C ARG A 237 1.71 17.07 6.15
N LYS A 238 0.87 16.74 7.10
CA LYS A 238 0.32 15.39 7.30
C LYS A 238 -1.10 15.43 7.82
N VAL A 239 -1.86 14.39 7.52
CA VAL A 239 -3.23 14.22 8.02
C VAL A 239 -3.52 12.75 8.30
N LEU A 240 -4.19 12.49 9.41
CA LEU A 240 -4.80 11.21 9.74
C LEU A 240 -6.24 11.23 9.26
N ILE A 241 -6.62 10.24 8.45
CA ILE A 241 -7.99 10.01 7.99
C ILE A 241 -8.43 8.63 8.49
N LYS A 242 -9.55 8.58 9.20
CA LYS A 242 -10.24 7.32 9.51
C LYS A 242 -11.19 6.99 8.36
N TYR A 243 -11.16 5.75 7.88
CA TYR A 243 -12.08 5.28 6.83
C TYR A 243 -13.55 5.51 7.22
N GLU A 244 -13.86 5.33 8.48
CA GLU A 244 -15.18 5.51 9.05
C GLU A 244 -15.68 6.96 8.91
N GLU A 245 -14.82 7.94 9.19
CA GLU A 245 -15.10 9.37 8.99
C GLU A 245 -15.24 9.70 7.50
N LEU A 246 -14.32 9.19 6.69
CA LEU A 246 -14.36 9.37 5.24
C LEU A 246 -15.65 8.81 4.65
N ARG A 247 -16.14 7.68 5.15
CA ARG A 247 -17.39 7.06 4.68
C ARG A 247 -18.62 7.81 5.17
N ALA A 248 -18.59 8.33 6.40
CA ALA A 248 -19.73 9.07 6.99
C ALA A 248 -19.92 10.46 6.37
N ASN A 249 -18.82 11.16 6.05
CA ASN A 249 -18.85 12.49 5.46
C ASN A 249 -17.68 12.64 4.48
N THR A 250 -17.84 12.07 3.28
CA THR A 250 -16.77 12.03 2.27
C THR A 250 -16.32 13.44 1.87
N LEU A 251 -17.24 14.31 1.47
CA LEU A 251 -16.90 15.66 0.99
C LEU A 251 -16.23 16.50 2.09
N GLY A 252 -16.79 16.50 3.29
CA GLY A 252 -16.23 17.26 4.42
C GLY A 252 -14.84 16.75 4.81
N THR A 253 -14.65 15.43 4.81
CA THR A 253 -13.35 14.81 5.12
C THR A 253 -12.30 15.14 4.05
N MET A 254 -12.68 15.10 2.78
CA MET A 254 -11.79 15.45 1.67
C MET A 254 -11.41 16.96 1.72
N LYS A 255 -12.36 17.86 1.95
CA LYS A 255 -12.07 19.29 2.14
C LYS A 255 -11.06 19.53 3.27
N ARG A 256 -11.31 18.93 4.44
CA ARG A 256 -10.39 18.98 5.59
C ARG A 256 -9.02 18.45 5.24
N MET A 257 -8.94 17.32 4.55
CA MET A 257 -7.67 16.71 4.12
C MET A 257 -6.87 17.65 3.21
N TYR A 258 -7.48 18.16 2.15
CA TYR A 258 -6.83 19.09 1.21
C TYR A 258 -6.34 20.36 1.89
N SER A 259 -7.18 20.97 2.74
CA SER A 259 -6.81 22.15 3.55
C SER A 259 -5.62 21.85 4.48
N THR A 260 -5.65 20.74 5.21
CA THR A 260 -4.55 20.35 6.14
C THR A 260 -3.25 20.09 5.38
N LEU A 261 -3.33 19.43 4.23
CA LEU A 261 -2.15 19.18 3.38
C LEU A 261 -1.68 20.44 2.64
N GLY A 262 -2.48 21.51 2.60
CA GLY A 262 -2.22 22.71 1.82
C GLY A 262 -2.08 22.40 0.34
N VAL A 263 -2.92 21.52 -0.15
CA VAL A 263 -3.08 21.21 -1.57
C VAL A 263 -4.29 21.98 -2.06
N PRO A 264 -4.14 22.93 -3.00
CA PRO A 264 -5.27 23.66 -3.53
C PRO A 264 -6.20 22.71 -4.30
N VAL A 265 -7.49 22.91 -4.15
CA VAL A 265 -8.52 22.17 -4.88
C VAL A 265 -9.73 23.06 -5.12
N ASN A 266 -10.32 22.97 -6.30
CA ASN A 266 -11.60 23.61 -6.58
C ASN A 266 -12.73 22.86 -5.87
N GLU A 267 -13.56 23.55 -5.08
CA GLU A 267 -14.59 22.91 -4.28
C GLU A 267 -15.72 22.28 -5.10
N GLU A 268 -16.06 22.86 -6.24
CA GLU A 268 -17.10 22.32 -7.12
C GLU A 268 -16.59 21.07 -7.83
N GLU A 269 -15.32 21.08 -8.27
CA GLU A 269 -14.67 19.90 -8.84
C GLU A 269 -14.58 18.77 -7.81
N LEU A 270 -14.14 19.08 -6.59
CA LEU A 270 -14.07 18.10 -5.51
C LEU A 270 -15.44 17.47 -5.23
N ALA A 271 -16.51 18.27 -5.22
CA ALA A 271 -17.87 17.77 -5.02
C ALA A 271 -18.29 16.82 -6.16
N ARG A 272 -18.01 17.18 -7.43
CA ARG A 272 -18.28 16.30 -8.58
C ARG A 272 -17.49 14.99 -8.53
N VAL A 273 -16.23 15.05 -8.14
CA VAL A 273 -15.37 13.86 -8.01
C VAL A 273 -15.86 12.95 -6.88
N VAL A 274 -16.25 13.52 -5.73
CA VAL A 274 -16.80 12.75 -4.61
C VAL A 274 -18.10 12.05 -5.04
N GLU A 275 -18.99 12.76 -5.73
CA GLU A 275 -20.23 12.18 -6.25
C GLU A 275 -19.95 11.04 -7.25
N LYS A 276 -19.04 11.26 -8.21
CA LYS A 276 -18.62 10.24 -9.19
C LYS A 276 -18.16 8.94 -8.51
N HIS A 277 -17.46 9.05 -7.39
CA HIS A 277 -16.91 7.92 -6.63
C HIS A 277 -17.81 7.48 -5.46
N SER A 278 -19.03 7.96 -5.37
CA SER A 278 -19.97 7.54 -4.33
C SER A 278 -20.28 6.04 -4.46
N TRP A 279 -20.67 5.44 -3.33
CA TRP A 279 -21.02 4.01 -3.33
C TRP A 279 -22.18 3.70 -4.28
N GLU A 280 -23.12 4.61 -4.36
CA GLU A 280 -24.32 4.53 -5.17
C GLU A 280 -23.98 4.43 -6.67
N ASN A 281 -22.93 5.14 -7.09
CA ASN A 281 -22.48 5.18 -8.48
C ASN A 281 -21.56 3.99 -8.88
N ILE A 282 -21.17 3.13 -7.93
CA ILE A 282 -20.48 1.88 -8.28
C ILE A 282 -21.48 0.91 -8.91
N PRO A 283 -21.19 0.34 -10.09
CA PRO A 283 -22.08 -0.63 -10.73
C PRO A 283 -22.40 -1.84 -9.82
N GLU A 284 -23.66 -2.26 -9.76
CA GLU A 284 -24.12 -3.35 -8.88
C GLU A 284 -23.36 -4.67 -9.13
N ASN A 285 -23.01 -4.98 -10.37
CA ASN A 285 -22.24 -6.18 -10.71
C ASN A 285 -20.79 -6.16 -10.15
N LYS A 286 -20.30 -5.02 -9.65
CA LYS A 286 -18.98 -4.87 -9.00
C LYS A 286 -19.04 -4.88 -7.48
N LYS A 287 -20.26 -4.86 -6.90
CA LYS A 287 -20.50 -4.86 -5.45
C LYS A 287 -20.82 -6.27 -4.94
N GLY A 288 -20.62 -6.48 -3.64
CA GLY A 288 -21.08 -7.69 -2.92
C GLY A 288 -19.96 -8.61 -2.49
N GLU A 289 -20.34 -9.74 -1.92
CA GLU A 289 -19.46 -10.78 -1.42
C GLU A 289 -18.52 -11.30 -2.52
N GLY A 290 -17.28 -11.55 -2.16
CA GLY A 290 -16.24 -11.99 -3.10
C GLY A 290 -15.86 -10.96 -4.16
N LYS A 291 -16.39 -9.75 -4.13
CA LYS A 291 -16.04 -8.65 -5.03
C LYS A 291 -15.04 -7.69 -4.40
N PHE A 292 -14.41 -6.86 -5.25
CA PHE A 292 -13.50 -5.83 -4.76
C PHE A 292 -14.21 -4.80 -3.87
N TYR A 293 -15.38 -4.35 -4.29
CA TYR A 293 -16.29 -3.50 -3.51
C TYR A 293 -17.29 -4.38 -2.76
N ARG A 294 -16.97 -4.74 -1.50
CA ARG A 294 -17.77 -5.69 -0.75
C ARG A 294 -19.05 -5.09 -0.14
N LYS A 295 -18.93 -4.36 0.94
CA LYS A 295 -20.06 -3.78 1.70
C LYS A 295 -19.95 -2.26 1.89
N ALA A 296 -18.72 -1.71 1.90
CA ALA A 296 -18.40 -0.32 2.28
C ALA A 296 -19.04 0.12 3.62
N SER A 297 -19.28 -0.84 4.52
CA SER A 297 -19.95 -0.63 5.80
C SER A 297 -18.95 -0.76 6.95
N PRO A 298 -18.67 0.35 7.67
CA PRO A 298 -17.91 0.30 8.91
C PRO A 298 -18.63 -0.55 9.97
N GLY A 299 -17.88 -1.40 10.68
CA GLY A 299 -18.43 -2.28 11.70
C GLY A 299 -19.04 -3.58 11.18
N GLY A 300 -19.02 -3.83 9.87
CA GLY A 300 -19.53 -5.05 9.25
C GLY A 300 -18.78 -6.33 9.67
N TRP A 301 -17.62 -6.20 10.30
CA TRP A 301 -16.87 -7.31 10.87
C TRP A 301 -17.69 -8.14 11.89
N ARG A 302 -18.69 -7.53 12.55
CA ARG A 302 -19.56 -8.22 13.53
C ARG A 302 -20.39 -9.35 12.92
N GLU A 303 -20.67 -9.25 11.63
CA GLU A 303 -21.38 -10.27 10.84
C GLU A 303 -20.42 -11.27 10.19
N ASP A 304 -19.17 -10.87 9.98
CA ASP A 304 -18.22 -11.57 9.12
C ASP A 304 -17.14 -12.36 9.90
N LEU A 305 -16.88 -12.00 11.16
CA LEU A 305 -15.92 -12.68 12.04
C LEU A 305 -16.65 -13.42 13.16
N THR A 306 -16.09 -14.58 13.55
CA THR A 306 -16.53 -15.20 14.81
C THR A 306 -16.07 -14.38 16.01
N PRO A 307 -16.70 -14.53 17.20
CA PRO A 307 -16.24 -13.85 18.41
C PRO A 307 -14.76 -14.09 18.70
N GLU A 308 -14.28 -15.33 18.52
CA GLU A 308 -12.90 -15.73 18.75
C GLU A 308 -11.93 -15.06 17.78
N GLN A 309 -12.33 -14.94 16.51
CA GLN A 309 -11.55 -14.23 15.49
C GLN A 309 -11.46 -12.73 15.80
N ALA A 310 -12.59 -12.13 16.18
CA ALA A 310 -12.64 -10.72 16.55
C ALA A 310 -11.74 -10.43 17.76
N GLU A 311 -11.83 -11.26 18.83
CA GLU A 311 -10.99 -11.17 20.01
C GLU A 311 -9.49 -11.33 19.67
N ALA A 312 -9.15 -12.29 18.82
CA ALA A 312 -7.78 -12.50 18.38
C ALA A 312 -7.23 -11.28 17.62
N VAL A 313 -8.04 -10.66 16.75
CA VAL A 313 -7.66 -9.43 16.04
C VAL A 313 -7.48 -8.27 17.03
N GLU A 314 -8.41 -8.07 17.96
CA GLU A 314 -8.32 -7.03 18.98
C GLU A 314 -7.06 -7.17 19.84
N ARG A 315 -6.81 -8.37 20.36
CA ARG A 315 -5.64 -8.68 21.18
C ARG A 315 -4.33 -8.35 20.43
N VAL A 316 -4.21 -8.77 19.17
CA VAL A 316 -3.01 -8.52 18.36
C VAL A 316 -2.85 -7.03 18.05
N THR A 317 -3.94 -6.32 17.76
CA THR A 317 -3.90 -4.93 17.30
C THR A 317 -4.15 -3.91 18.41
N ALA A 318 -4.29 -4.36 19.67
CA ALA A 318 -4.59 -3.52 20.83
C ALA A 318 -3.74 -2.24 20.95
N PRO A 319 -2.41 -2.24 20.68
CA PRO A 319 -1.63 -1.00 20.76
C PRO A 319 -2.15 0.08 19.81
N LEU A 320 -2.42 -0.26 18.55
CA LEU A 320 -2.94 0.68 17.56
C LEU A 320 -4.42 1.01 17.76
N LEU A 321 -5.23 0.05 18.24
CA LEU A 321 -6.63 0.32 18.56
C LEU A 321 -6.75 1.37 19.66
N ARG A 322 -5.99 1.25 20.76
CA ARG A 322 -5.98 2.24 21.85
C ARG A 322 -5.59 3.63 21.37
N GLU A 323 -4.67 3.71 20.44
CA GLU A 323 -4.16 4.99 19.96
C GLU A 323 -5.05 5.63 18.88
N LEU A 324 -5.50 4.84 17.91
CA LEU A 324 -6.26 5.34 16.78
C LEU A 324 -7.78 5.36 17.03
N TYR A 325 -8.26 4.50 17.91
CA TYR A 325 -9.68 4.30 18.22
C TYR A 325 -9.94 4.17 19.72
N PRO A 326 -9.53 5.16 20.54
CA PRO A 326 -9.69 5.08 21.98
C PRO A 326 -11.15 4.87 22.39
N GLU A 327 -12.10 5.36 21.60
CA GLU A 327 -13.53 5.20 21.80
C GLU A 327 -14.06 3.75 21.60
N LYS A 328 -13.24 2.85 21.07
CA LYS A 328 -13.60 1.45 20.79
C LYS A 328 -12.95 0.46 21.75
N VAL A 329 -12.13 0.94 22.65
CA VAL A 329 -11.42 0.14 23.67
C VAL A 329 -12.00 0.48 25.02
N GLY A 330 -13.00 -0.28 25.42
CA GLY A 330 -13.66 -0.19 26.70
C GLY A 330 -13.97 -1.56 27.25
#